data_21dc40e0b7d8bd6c5bcc256d7cd4c36c
#
_entry.id   21dc40e0b7d8bd6c5bcc256d7cd4c36c
#
_cell.length_a   1.000
_cell.length_b   1.000
_cell.length_c   1.000
_cell.angle_alpha   90.00
_cell.angle_beta   90.00
_cell.angle_gamma   90.00
#
_symmetry.space_group_name_H-M   'P 1'
#
loop_
_entity.id
_entity.type
_entity.pdbx_description
1 polymer ?
#
loop_
_entity_poly.entity_id
_entity_poly.type
_entity_poly.pdbx_seq_one_letter_code
_entity_poly.pdbx_strand_id
1 'polypeptide(L)'
;LDSGGKEWLITVVHHPVYGMHEGDYVSRRIRRLWAPIMEKGGVDMVFCGHQHMYMRTKNINGIVYIMGNSGMRTSEYYNGHNAPFYSRAVYGGGPNYQIVTISDSKIELTSFNEKGLVIDETEIDKGSGLHIFEFFRGD
;
A
#
# COMPACT_ATOMS: atom_id res chain seq x y z
N LEU A 1 -22.13 10.58 -2.93
CA LEU A 1 -22.06 9.16 -3.26
C LEU A 1 -22.82 8.43 -2.17
N ASP A 2 -24.01 7.94 -2.53
CA ASP A 2 -24.88 7.18 -1.63
C ASP A 2 -24.33 5.76 -1.55
N SER A 3 -23.81 5.37 -0.41
CA SER A 3 -23.21 4.04 -0.16
C SER A 3 -24.29 3.00 0.15
N GLY A 4 -25.23 2.86 -0.74
CA GLY A 4 -26.21 1.78 -0.73
C GLY A 4 -25.56 0.46 -1.11
N GLY A 5 -24.90 -0.17 -0.17
CA GLY A 5 -24.08 -1.37 -0.36
C GLY A 5 -22.63 -0.97 -0.60
N LYS A 6 -21.76 -1.14 0.41
CA LYS A 6 -20.35 -0.75 0.31
C LYS A 6 -19.65 -1.55 -0.77
N GLU A 7 -19.49 -0.96 -1.93
CA GLU A 7 -18.49 -1.39 -2.90
C GLU A 7 -17.10 -0.99 -2.41
N TRP A 8 -16.08 -1.75 -2.75
CA TRP A 8 -14.70 -1.39 -2.49
C TRP A 8 -14.28 -0.23 -3.38
N LEU A 9 -13.66 0.79 -2.80
CA LEU A 9 -13.13 1.93 -3.53
C LEU A 9 -11.61 1.88 -3.57
N ILE A 10 -11.06 1.54 -4.74
CA ILE A 10 -9.63 1.43 -4.97
C ILE A 10 -9.18 2.58 -5.86
N THR A 11 -8.13 3.26 -5.45
CA THR A 11 -7.55 4.39 -6.19
C THR A 11 -6.15 4.04 -6.68
N VAL A 12 -5.81 4.46 -7.90
CA VAL A 12 -4.47 4.31 -8.48
C VAL A 12 -3.89 5.68 -8.80
N VAL A 13 -2.69 5.96 -8.30
CA VAL A 13 -1.97 7.21 -8.53
C VAL A 13 -0.49 6.92 -8.78
N HIS A 14 0.21 7.77 -9.54
CA HIS A 14 1.63 7.52 -9.82
C HIS A 14 2.52 7.83 -8.61
N HIS A 15 2.43 9.03 -8.08
CA HIS A 15 3.25 9.42 -6.93
C HIS A 15 2.64 8.92 -5.62
N PRO A 16 3.47 8.41 -4.69
CA PRO A 16 2.97 7.89 -3.43
C PRO A 16 2.44 9.02 -2.53
N VAL A 17 1.30 8.79 -1.93
CA VAL A 17 0.76 9.62 -0.84
C VAL A 17 1.61 9.43 0.43
N TYR A 18 1.96 8.19 0.70
CA TYR A 18 2.89 7.76 1.73
C TYR A 18 4.05 7.02 1.05
N GLY A 19 5.17 7.68 0.89
CA GLY A 19 6.35 7.13 0.22
C GLY A 19 7.43 6.70 1.20
N MET A 20 8.41 5.95 0.71
CA MET A 20 9.56 5.51 1.50
C MET A 20 10.41 6.69 2.00
N HIS A 21 10.51 7.74 1.21
CA HIS A 21 11.26 8.93 1.56
C HIS A 21 10.35 9.97 2.21
N GLU A 22 10.34 10.06 3.54
CA GLU A 22 9.48 10.99 4.30
C GLU A 22 9.71 12.47 3.94
N GLY A 23 10.94 12.81 3.53
CA GLY A 23 11.34 14.15 3.10
C GLY A 23 10.87 14.54 1.69
N ASP A 24 10.32 13.61 0.92
CA ASP A 24 9.88 13.90 -0.45
C ASP A 24 8.78 14.98 -0.48
N TYR A 25 9.13 16.10 -1.10
CA TYR A 25 8.23 17.26 -1.17
C TYR A 25 6.92 16.93 -1.91
N VAL A 26 7.00 16.15 -2.99
CA VAL A 26 5.82 15.81 -3.80
C VAL A 26 4.86 14.93 -3.00
N SER A 27 5.37 13.86 -2.39
CA SER A 27 4.56 12.98 -1.55
C SER A 27 3.92 13.72 -0.38
N ARG A 28 4.66 14.61 0.30
CA ARG A 28 4.11 15.44 1.40
C ARG A 28 3.00 16.36 0.92
N ARG A 29 3.16 16.99 -0.28
CA ARG A 29 2.15 17.86 -0.84
C ARG A 29 0.90 17.09 -1.23
N ILE A 30 1.05 15.94 -1.90
CA ILE A 30 -0.05 15.06 -2.28
C ILE A 30 -0.77 14.56 -1.02
N ARG A 31 -0.07 14.09 -0.02
CA ARG A 31 -0.64 13.67 1.26
C ARG A 31 -1.52 14.74 1.87
N ARG A 32 -1.01 15.97 1.98
CA ARG A 32 -1.76 17.07 2.56
C ARG A 32 -3.04 17.43 1.80
N LEU A 33 -3.04 17.28 0.46
CA LEU A 33 -4.16 17.67 -0.37
C LEU A 33 -5.14 16.53 -0.63
N TRP A 34 -4.64 15.31 -0.85
CA TRP A 34 -5.45 14.20 -1.34
C TRP A 34 -5.86 13.20 -0.25
N ALA A 35 -5.01 12.96 0.75
CA ALA A 35 -5.38 12.01 1.81
C ALA A 35 -6.71 12.35 2.49
N PRO A 36 -6.98 13.63 2.88
CA PRO A 36 -8.29 13.97 3.47
C PRO A 36 -9.47 13.74 2.52
N ILE A 37 -9.28 13.92 1.20
CA ILE A 37 -10.32 13.68 0.20
C ILE A 37 -10.59 12.18 0.06
N MET A 38 -9.52 11.36 0.00
CA MET A 38 -9.61 9.91 -0.07
C MET A 38 -10.26 9.32 1.19
N GLU A 39 -9.86 9.79 2.36
CA GLU A 39 -10.42 9.40 3.66
C GLU A 39 -11.92 9.71 3.73
N LYS A 40 -12.31 10.95 3.40
CA LYS A 40 -13.71 11.36 3.36
C LYS A 40 -14.52 10.63 2.29
N GLY A 41 -13.88 10.28 1.17
CA GLY A 41 -14.48 9.52 0.07
C GLY A 41 -14.65 8.04 0.36
N GLY A 42 -14.11 7.53 1.46
CA GLY A 42 -14.19 6.12 1.83
C GLY A 42 -13.33 5.22 0.94
N VAL A 43 -12.16 5.70 0.51
CA VAL A 43 -11.17 4.87 -0.20
C VAL A 43 -10.65 3.80 0.74
N ASP A 44 -10.60 2.55 0.28
CA ASP A 44 -10.11 1.40 1.06
C ASP A 44 -8.64 1.12 0.78
N MET A 45 -8.20 1.25 -0.48
CA MET A 45 -6.84 0.93 -0.91
C MET A 45 -6.35 1.89 -1.98
N VAL A 46 -5.06 2.25 -1.89
CA VAL A 46 -4.39 3.10 -2.88
C VAL A 46 -3.17 2.40 -3.43
N PHE A 47 -3.10 2.22 -4.75
CA PHE A 47 -1.90 1.75 -5.43
C PHE A 47 -1.11 2.93 -5.98
N CYS A 48 0.22 2.86 -5.84
CA CYS A 48 1.14 3.84 -6.38
C CYS A 48 2.45 3.20 -6.84
N GLY A 49 3.35 4.01 -7.39
CA GLY A 49 4.67 3.59 -7.85
C GLY A 49 5.72 4.66 -7.55
N HIS A 50 6.45 5.08 -8.60
CA HIS A 50 7.43 6.16 -8.61
C HIS A 50 8.76 5.87 -7.90
N GLN A 51 8.77 5.33 -6.69
CA GLN A 51 10.00 5.16 -5.91
C GLN A 51 10.71 3.80 -6.14
N HIS A 52 10.27 3.02 -7.14
CA HIS A 52 10.91 1.81 -7.65
C HIS A 52 11.23 0.75 -6.59
N MET A 53 10.28 0.51 -5.69
CA MET A 53 10.36 -0.49 -4.64
C MET A 53 8.97 -0.89 -4.19
N TYR A 54 8.87 -1.93 -3.38
CA TYR A 54 7.64 -2.29 -2.70
C TYR A 54 7.58 -1.67 -1.32
N MET A 55 6.43 -1.11 -0.97
CA MET A 55 6.11 -0.74 0.40
C MET A 55 4.60 -0.83 0.61
N ARG A 56 4.19 -1.42 1.73
CA ARG A 56 2.82 -1.34 2.23
C ARG A 56 2.79 -0.56 3.53
N THR A 57 1.81 0.31 3.70
CA THR A 57 1.60 1.02 4.95
C THR A 57 0.78 0.17 5.93
N LYS A 58 0.81 0.55 7.20
CA LYS A 58 -0.26 0.23 8.15
C LYS A 58 -1.58 0.79 7.62
N ASN A 59 -2.71 0.39 8.21
CA ASN A 59 -3.96 1.10 7.96
C ASN A 59 -3.83 2.54 8.50
N ILE A 60 -4.05 3.50 7.63
CA ILE A 60 -4.00 4.92 7.97
C ILE A 60 -5.37 5.52 7.69
N ASN A 61 -6.12 5.83 8.75
CA ASN A 61 -7.46 6.39 8.66
C ASN A 61 -8.42 5.60 7.75
N GLY A 62 -8.33 4.27 7.80
CA GLY A 62 -9.16 3.37 7.00
C GLY A 62 -8.56 2.98 5.65
N ILE A 63 -7.41 3.51 5.25
CA ILE A 63 -6.80 3.28 3.94
C ILE A 63 -5.48 2.53 4.07
N VAL A 64 -5.26 1.52 3.23
CA VAL A 64 -3.95 0.87 3.03
C VAL A 64 -3.34 1.37 1.72
N TYR A 65 -2.10 1.85 1.80
CA TYR A 65 -1.35 2.34 0.65
C TYR A 65 -0.30 1.32 0.23
N ILE A 66 -0.31 0.96 -1.05
CA ILE A 66 0.58 -0.03 -1.66
C ILE A 66 1.43 0.67 -2.72
N MET A 67 2.73 0.62 -2.57
CA MET A 67 3.68 1.06 -3.58
C MET A 67 4.33 -0.16 -4.23
N GLY A 68 4.28 -0.25 -5.56
CA GLY A 68 4.84 -1.35 -6.33
C GLY A 68 5.93 -0.89 -7.30
N ASN A 69 6.67 -1.83 -7.85
CA ASN A 69 7.70 -1.62 -8.86
C ASN A 69 7.65 -2.69 -9.93
N SER A 70 7.16 -2.38 -11.11
CA SER A 70 7.10 -3.30 -12.25
C SER A 70 8.36 -3.29 -13.14
N GLY A 71 9.27 -2.34 -12.91
CA GLY A 71 10.47 -2.15 -13.73
C GLY A 71 11.74 -2.70 -13.09
N MET A 72 12.78 -2.85 -13.92
CA MET A 72 14.10 -3.32 -13.49
C MET A 72 14.86 -2.30 -12.61
N ARG A 73 14.46 -1.04 -12.65
CA ARG A 73 15.08 -0.01 -11.82
C ARG A 73 14.70 -0.23 -10.36
N THR A 74 15.67 -0.21 -9.47
CA THR A 74 15.49 -0.34 -8.03
C THR A 74 15.79 0.98 -7.34
N SER A 75 15.20 1.18 -6.17
CA SER A 75 15.46 2.34 -5.33
C SER A 75 16.64 2.09 -4.41
N GLU A 76 17.52 3.09 -4.28
CA GLU A 76 18.61 3.10 -3.29
C GLU A 76 18.15 3.66 -1.92
N TYR A 77 16.90 4.06 -1.79
CA TYR A 77 16.40 4.67 -0.55
C TYR A 77 16.29 3.70 0.62
N TYR A 78 16.04 2.42 0.34
CA TYR A 78 15.88 1.43 1.40
C TYR A 78 17.18 0.68 1.67
N ASN A 79 17.68 0.78 2.90
CA ASN A 79 18.91 0.13 3.37
C ASN A 79 18.67 -0.95 4.44
N GLY A 80 17.43 -1.39 4.60
CA GLY A 80 17.04 -2.39 5.60
C GLY A 80 16.61 -1.80 6.95
N HIS A 81 16.95 -0.54 7.25
CA HIS A 81 16.72 0.05 8.57
C HIS A 81 15.97 1.38 8.58
N ASN A 82 15.84 2.03 7.41
CA ASN A 82 15.27 3.37 7.30
C ASN A 82 13.79 3.38 6.86
N ALA A 83 13.06 2.32 7.14
CA ALA A 83 11.64 2.26 6.82
C ALA A 83 10.84 3.30 7.62
N PRO A 84 9.93 4.07 6.98
CA PRO A 84 9.10 5.03 7.68
C PRO A 84 8.23 4.37 8.74
N PHE A 85 7.93 5.09 9.82
CA PHE A 85 7.12 4.56 10.94
C PHE A 85 5.71 4.09 10.54
N TYR A 86 5.19 4.58 9.43
CA TYR A 86 3.91 4.17 8.88
C TYR A 86 3.99 2.94 7.97
N SER A 87 5.18 2.49 7.60
CA SER A 87 5.36 1.27 6.81
C SER A 87 5.06 0.02 7.64
N ARG A 88 4.62 -1.02 6.95
CA ARG A 88 4.39 -2.34 7.54
C ARG A 88 5.22 -3.42 6.86
N ALA A 89 5.36 -3.34 5.55
CA ALA A 89 6.21 -4.20 4.76
C ALA A 89 7.01 -3.35 3.77
N VAL A 90 8.25 -3.71 3.55
CA VAL A 90 9.16 -3.06 2.60
C VAL A 90 10.03 -4.09 1.91
N TYR A 91 10.15 -3.98 0.57
CA TYR A 91 11.05 -4.80 -0.23
C TYR A 91 11.73 -3.94 -1.30
N GLY A 92 13.05 -3.83 -1.22
CA GLY A 92 13.89 -3.05 -2.13
C GLY A 92 14.57 -3.86 -3.23
N GLY A 93 14.30 -5.15 -3.31
CA GLY A 93 15.12 -6.10 -4.09
C GLY A 93 14.84 -6.15 -5.60
N GLY A 94 13.93 -5.36 -6.15
CA GLY A 94 13.68 -5.34 -7.59
C GLY A 94 12.20 -5.31 -8.00
N PRO A 95 11.90 -5.79 -9.22
CA PRO A 95 10.53 -5.87 -9.71
C PRO A 95 9.64 -6.71 -8.80
N ASN A 96 8.40 -6.29 -8.68
CA ASN A 96 7.40 -6.97 -7.89
C ASN A 96 6.00 -6.78 -8.51
N TYR A 97 5.10 -7.68 -8.18
CA TYR A 97 3.71 -7.61 -8.61
C TYR A 97 2.79 -8.05 -7.48
N GLN A 98 1.54 -7.63 -7.56
CA GLN A 98 0.52 -7.91 -6.57
C GLN A 98 -0.63 -8.67 -7.19
N ILE A 99 -1.11 -9.71 -6.50
CA ILE A 99 -2.39 -10.36 -6.79
C ILE A 99 -3.38 -9.89 -5.73
N VAL A 100 -4.50 -9.36 -6.20
CA VAL A 100 -5.57 -8.86 -5.33
C VAL A 100 -6.82 -9.68 -5.59
N THR A 101 -7.33 -10.33 -4.55
CA THR A 101 -8.62 -11.02 -4.57
C THR A 101 -9.64 -10.20 -3.81
N ILE A 102 -10.76 -9.91 -4.44
CA ILE A 102 -11.80 -9.06 -3.87
C ILE A 102 -13.09 -9.87 -3.75
N SER A 103 -13.66 -9.89 -2.56
CA SER A 103 -14.99 -10.42 -2.27
C SER A 103 -15.87 -9.34 -1.66
N ASP A 104 -17.15 -9.64 -1.42
CA ASP A 104 -18.07 -8.68 -0.80
C ASP A 104 -17.63 -8.25 0.62
N SER A 105 -16.92 -9.11 1.32
CA SER A 105 -16.52 -8.90 2.71
C SER A 105 -15.04 -8.59 2.92
N LYS A 106 -14.17 -8.89 1.93
CA LYS A 106 -12.73 -8.90 2.14
C LYS A 106 -11.94 -8.59 0.86
N ILE A 107 -10.83 -7.86 1.02
CA ILE A 107 -9.74 -7.78 0.05
C ILE A 107 -8.55 -8.57 0.60
N GLU A 108 -8.02 -9.49 -0.18
CA GLU A 108 -6.77 -10.20 0.09
C GLU A 108 -5.72 -9.73 -0.92
N LEU A 109 -4.54 -9.40 -0.46
CA LEU A 109 -3.42 -8.98 -1.30
C LEU A 109 -2.20 -9.83 -0.97
N THR A 110 -1.62 -10.46 -1.99
CA THR A 110 -0.34 -11.13 -1.92
C THR A 110 0.62 -10.47 -2.90
N SER A 111 1.78 -10.08 -2.41
CA SER A 111 2.85 -9.43 -3.19
C SER A 111 3.99 -10.41 -3.42
N PHE A 112 4.50 -10.43 -4.64
CA PHE A 112 5.56 -11.35 -5.09
C PHE A 112 6.72 -10.57 -5.71
N ASN A 113 7.93 -11.09 -5.56
CA ASN A 113 9.06 -10.63 -6.35
C ASN A 113 9.03 -11.23 -7.77
N GLU A 114 10.01 -10.87 -8.61
CA GLU A 114 10.15 -11.37 -9.99
C GLU A 114 10.37 -12.88 -10.11
N LYS A 115 10.75 -13.55 -9.01
CA LYS A 115 10.94 -15.01 -8.94
C LYS A 115 9.69 -15.74 -8.45
N GLY A 116 8.60 -15.01 -8.17
CA GLY A 116 7.38 -15.59 -7.64
C GLY A 116 7.46 -15.92 -6.14
N LEU A 117 8.44 -15.41 -5.42
CA LEU A 117 8.51 -15.57 -3.97
C LEU A 117 7.62 -14.51 -3.31
N VAL A 118 6.85 -14.92 -2.32
CA VAL A 118 6.01 -14.02 -1.53
C VAL A 118 6.89 -13.07 -0.71
N ILE A 119 6.65 -11.78 -0.84
CA ILE A 119 7.35 -10.72 -0.11
C ILE A 119 6.44 -10.02 0.91
N ASP A 120 5.12 -10.13 0.75
CA ASP A 120 4.15 -9.59 1.71
C ASP A 120 2.75 -10.17 1.47
N GLU A 121 1.97 -10.29 2.54
CA GLU A 121 0.56 -10.69 2.51
C GLU A 121 -0.24 -9.80 3.45
N THR A 122 -1.45 -9.43 3.04
CA THR A 122 -2.37 -8.67 3.89
C THR A 122 -3.82 -8.92 3.52
N GLU A 123 -4.69 -8.67 4.48
CA GLU A 123 -6.14 -8.80 4.34
C GLU A 123 -6.80 -7.53 4.90
N ILE A 124 -7.86 -7.08 4.25
CA ILE A 124 -8.69 -5.94 4.68
C ILE A 124 -10.14 -6.41 4.73
N ASP A 125 -10.73 -6.41 5.92
CA ASP A 125 -12.13 -6.74 6.14
C ASP A 125 -13.06 -5.54 5.97
N LYS A 126 -14.19 -5.75 5.31
CA LYS A 126 -15.21 -4.73 5.12
C LYS A 126 -15.97 -4.48 6.43
N GLY A 127 -15.92 -3.26 6.90
CA GLY A 127 -16.66 -2.86 8.09
C GLY A 127 -15.92 -3.00 9.41
N SER A 128 -14.76 -3.60 9.38
CA SER A 128 -13.85 -3.60 10.52
C SER A 128 -12.98 -2.35 10.53
N GLY A 129 -13.45 -1.19 10.68
CA GLY A 129 -12.61 0.02 10.69
C GLY A 129 -11.27 -0.08 11.44
N LEU A 130 -10.87 -1.30 11.83
CA LEU A 130 -9.71 -1.56 12.70
C LEU A 130 -9.13 -2.99 12.72
N HIS A 131 -9.33 -3.87 11.77
CA HIS A 131 -8.69 -5.20 11.87
C HIS A 131 -7.85 -5.54 10.66
N ILE A 132 -6.56 -5.32 10.80
CA ILE A 132 -5.53 -5.96 9.98
C ILE A 132 -5.01 -7.13 10.79
N PHE A 133 -5.33 -8.35 10.40
CA PHE A 133 -4.63 -9.54 10.88
C PHE A 133 -3.35 -9.68 10.05
N GLU A 134 -2.22 -9.50 10.71
CA GLU A 134 -0.92 -9.62 10.08
C GLU A 134 -0.27 -10.92 10.55
N PHE A 135 -0.10 -11.85 9.64
CA PHE A 135 0.73 -13.01 9.88
C PHE A 135 2.18 -12.69 9.51
N PHE A 136 3.04 -12.62 10.52
CA PHE A 136 4.47 -12.71 10.29
C PHE A 136 4.82 -14.20 10.13
N ARG A 137 5.34 -14.56 8.98
CA ARG A 137 6.23 -15.73 8.92
C ARG A 137 7.63 -15.20 9.28
N GLY A 138 7.96 -15.30 10.58
CA GLY A 138 9.33 -15.18 11.02
C GLY A 138 10.10 -16.42 10.56
N ASP A 139 11.23 -16.21 9.94
CA ASP A 139 12.27 -17.22 9.79
C ASP A 139 13.02 -17.37 11.12
#